data_3dd64c8dcbab2f030d83845a9ed13db0
#
_entry.id   3dd64c8dcbab2f030d83845a9ed13db0
#
_cell.length_a   1.000
_cell.length_b   1.000
_cell.length_c   1.000
_cell.angle_alpha   90.00
_cell.angle_beta   90.00
_cell.angle_gamma   90.00
#
_symmetry.space_group_name_H-M   'P 1'
#
loop_
_entity.id
_entity.type
_entity.pdbx_description
1 polymer ?
#
loop_
_entity_poly.entity_id
_entity_poly.type
_entity_poly.pdbx_seq_one_letter_code
_entity_poly.pdbx_strand_id
1 'polypeptide(L)'
;GEYSIEIDPRKVSRETVLMLGKLGFNRMSVGIQDFDPKVQEAVNRIQSYDETKEVIDAAREAGFKSVSVDLIYGLPHQTAESIKTTIDTVLSLDADRLALYHYAHLPHIFKPQRRIDTEAVPGSEEKLDMLQYCVQTLTERGYVFIGMDHFAKPDDELSIALKEGFLQRNFQGYSTYADCDLIAIGVSSIGKIGSTYSQNERDIDAYYAALDAGHLPIMRGYQLNQDDLLR
;
A
#
# COMPACT_ATOMS: atom_id res chain seq x y z
N GLY A 1 9.12 -17.94 -3.20
CA GLY A 1 9.31 -16.51 -3.32
C GLY A 1 8.07 -15.74 -2.89
N GLU A 2 8.22 -14.47 -2.69
CA GLU A 2 7.14 -13.52 -2.45
C GLU A 2 6.74 -12.88 -3.77
N TYR A 3 5.48 -12.96 -4.12
CA TYR A 3 4.91 -12.41 -5.34
C TYR A 3 3.75 -11.51 -4.95
N SER A 4 4.03 -10.20 -4.89
CA SER A 4 3.11 -9.20 -4.38
C SER A 4 2.47 -8.40 -5.51
N ILE A 5 1.22 -7.97 -5.32
CA ILE A 5 0.51 -7.09 -6.24
C ILE A 5 -0.31 -6.06 -5.47
N GLU A 6 -0.31 -4.82 -5.96
CA GLU A 6 -1.21 -3.76 -5.48
C GLU A 6 -2.45 -3.71 -6.36
N ILE A 7 -3.62 -3.61 -5.74
CA ILE A 7 -4.91 -3.63 -6.41
C ILE A 7 -5.76 -2.42 -6.04
N ASP A 8 -6.30 -1.79 -7.08
CA ASP A 8 -7.45 -0.89 -6.94
C ASP A 8 -8.73 -1.73 -7.12
N PRO A 9 -9.49 -1.99 -6.03
CA PRO A 9 -10.63 -2.91 -6.09
C PRO A 9 -11.75 -2.46 -7.04
N ARG A 10 -11.81 -1.15 -7.38
CA ARG A 10 -12.76 -0.60 -8.36
C ARG A 10 -12.52 -1.07 -9.80
N LYS A 11 -11.36 -1.67 -10.08
CA LYS A 11 -10.88 -2.00 -11.43
C LYS A 11 -10.62 -3.48 -11.63
N VAL A 12 -10.85 -4.30 -10.61
CA VAL A 12 -10.48 -5.71 -10.62
C VAL A 12 -11.70 -6.55 -10.27
N SER A 13 -11.99 -7.54 -11.13
CA SER A 13 -13.06 -8.50 -10.86
C SER A 13 -12.54 -9.67 -10.02
N ARG A 14 -13.48 -10.40 -9.41
CA ARG A 14 -13.22 -11.66 -8.72
C ARG A 14 -12.40 -12.63 -9.57
N GLU A 15 -12.77 -12.81 -10.84
CA GLU A 15 -12.10 -13.72 -11.78
C GLU A 15 -10.63 -13.33 -11.99
N THR A 16 -10.37 -12.02 -12.06
CA THR A 16 -8.99 -11.51 -12.19
C THR A 16 -8.17 -11.88 -10.96
N VAL A 17 -8.71 -11.74 -9.76
CA VAL A 17 -8.01 -12.11 -8.51
C VAL A 17 -7.72 -13.61 -8.47
N LEU A 18 -8.70 -14.45 -8.83
CA LEU A 18 -8.52 -15.90 -8.92
C LEU A 18 -7.44 -16.29 -9.95
N MET A 19 -7.39 -15.58 -11.08
CA MET A 19 -6.37 -15.78 -12.10
C MET A 19 -4.97 -15.40 -11.56
N LEU A 20 -4.84 -14.28 -10.85
CA LEU A 20 -3.58 -13.86 -10.24
C LEU A 20 -3.04 -14.91 -9.27
N GLY A 21 -3.90 -15.51 -8.44
CA GLY A 21 -3.52 -16.64 -7.59
C GLY A 21 -3.00 -17.84 -8.38
N LYS A 22 -3.65 -18.20 -9.51
CA LYS A 22 -3.17 -19.26 -10.41
C LYS A 22 -1.82 -18.94 -11.06
N LEU A 23 -1.53 -17.67 -11.30
CA LEU A 23 -0.24 -17.20 -11.80
C LEU A 23 0.87 -17.21 -10.73
N GLY A 24 0.52 -17.48 -9.47
CA GLY A 24 1.46 -17.61 -8.37
C GLY A 24 1.60 -16.38 -7.47
N PHE A 25 0.81 -15.32 -7.70
CA PHE A 25 0.74 -14.22 -6.74
C PHE A 25 0.22 -14.72 -5.39
N ASN A 26 0.87 -14.31 -4.32
CA ASN A 26 0.58 -14.83 -2.98
C ASN A 26 0.47 -13.76 -1.90
N ARG A 27 0.64 -12.48 -2.27
CA ARG A 27 0.42 -11.31 -1.42
C ARG A 27 -0.30 -10.24 -2.20
N MET A 28 -1.24 -9.57 -1.54
CA MET A 28 -2.05 -8.52 -2.15
C MET A 28 -2.12 -7.32 -1.21
N SER A 29 -1.93 -6.11 -1.75
CA SER A 29 -2.33 -4.87 -1.09
C SER A 29 -3.54 -4.28 -1.81
N VAL A 30 -4.54 -3.87 -1.03
CA VAL A 30 -5.80 -3.32 -1.53
C VAL A 30 -5.92 -1.87 -1.07
N GLY A 31 -5.88 -0.94 -2.01
CA GLY A 31 -6.07 0.47 -1.71
C GLY A 31 -7.52 0.78 -1.35
N ILE A 32 -7.79 1.07 -0.08
CA ILE A 32 -9.11 1.50 0.41
C ILE A 32 -9.16 3.02 0.54
N GLN A 33 -8.19 3.58 1.21
CA GLN A 33 -7.99 4.97 1.59
C GLN A 33 -9.00 5.44 2.64
N ASP A 34 -10.29 5.42 2.38
CA ASP A 34 -11.38 5.77 3.30
C ASP A 34 -12.70 5.17 2.81
N PHE A 35 -13.67 4.95 3.74
CA PHE A 35 -15.02 4.49 3.41
C PHE A 35 -16.10 5.58 3.55
N ASP A 36 -15.77 6.76 4.09
CA ASP A 36 -16.72 7.86 4.16
C ASP A 36 -17.04 8.42 2.77
N PRO A 37 -18.33 8.43 2.34
CA PRO A 37 -18.70 8.87 0.99
C PRO A 37 -18.28 10.30 0.66
N LYS A 38 -18.32 11.22 1.65
CA LYS A 38 -17.93 12.61 1.45
C LYS A 38 -16.42 12.76 1.23
N VAL A 39 -15.63 11.97 1.96
CA VAL A 39 -14.18 11.90 1.78
C VAL A 39 -13.86 11.30 0.42
N GLN A 40 -14.52 10.20 0.04
CA GLN A 40 -14.32 9.54 -1.25
C GLN A 40 -14.64 10.46 -2.43
N GLU A 41 -15.74 11.23 -2.34
CA GLU A 41 -16.12 12.20 -3.36
C GLU A 41 -15.06 13.29 -3.51
N ALA A 42 -14.57 13.84 -2.39
CA ALA A 42 -13.57 14.90 -2.39
C ALA A 42 -12.25 14.51 -3.07
N VAL A 43 -11.86 13.24 -2.97
CA VAL A 43 -10.64 12.71 -3.60
C VAL A 43 -10.93 11.97 -4.92
N ASN A 44 -12.18 12.01 -5.42
CA ASN A 44 -12.63 11.32 -6.62
C ASN A 44 -12.30 9.82 -6.63
N ARG A 45 -12.56 9.16 -5.49
CA ARG A 45 -12.32 7.73 -5.32
C ARG A 45 -13.53 7.06 -4.65
N ILE A 46 -14.61 6.95 -5.41
CA ILE A 46 -15.83 6.25 -4.96
C ILE A 46 -15.57 4.74 -5.00
N GLN A 47 -15.75 4.09 -3.87
CA GLN A 47 -15.47 2.67 -3.66
C GLN A 47 -16.39 2.13 -2.57
N SER A 48 -17.15 1.09 -2.88
CA SER A 48 -18.03 0.47 -1.89
C SER A 48 -17.29 -0.53 -1.01
N TYR A 49 -17.89 -0.80 0.15
CA TYR A 49 -17.45 -1.88 1.02
C TYR A 49 -17.56 -3.24 0.32
N ASP A 50 -18.67 -3.48 -0.39
CA ASP A 50 -18.94 -4.77 -1.04
C ASP A 50 -17.92 -5.08 -2.15
N GLU A 51 -17.57 -4.10 -2.99
CA GLU A 51 -16.52 -4.27 -4.00
C GLU A 51 -15.16 -4.61 -3.36
N THR A 52 -14.82 -3.93 -2.28
CA THR A 52 -13.58 -4.19 -1.54
C THR A 52 -13.58 -5.58 -0.91
N LYS A 53 -14.68 -5.94 -0.27
CA LYS A 53 -14.85 -7.26 0.36
C LYS A 53 -14.78 -8.39 -0.66
N GLU A 54 -15.40 -8.24 -1.82
CA GLU A 54 -15.35 -9.24 -2.89
C GLU A 54 -13.92 -9.53 -3.35
N VAL A 55 -13.10 -8.50 -3.51
CA VAL A 55 -11.68 -8.64 -3.88
C VAL A 55 -10.90 -9.36 -2.78
N ILE A 56 -11.12 -9.02 -1.51
CA ILE A 56 -10.44 -9.66 -0.36
C ILE A 56 -10.87 -11.13 -0.23
N ASP A 57 -12.18 -11.40 -0.34
CA ASP A 57 -12.71 -12.78 -0.28
C ASP A 57 -12.15 -13.64 -1.44
N ALA A 58 -12.07 -13.06 -2.64
CA ALA A 58 -11.44 -13.74 -3.79
C ALA A 58 -9.95 -14.03 -3.58
N ALA A 59 -9.21 -13.12 -2.92
CA ALA A 59 -7.81 -13.34 -2.58
C ALA A 59 -7.66 -14.50 -1.58
N ARG A 60 -8.52 -14.57 -0.57
CA ARG A 60 -8.55 -15.68 0.38
C ARG A 60 -8.84 -17.02 -0.32
N GLU A 61 -9.84 -17.05 -1.19
CA GLU A 61 -10.19 -18.24 -1.99
C GLU A 61 -9.05 -18.67 -2.93
N ALA A 62 -8.36 -17.70 -3.53
CA ALA A 62 -7.20 -17.96 -4.39
C ALA A 62 -5.93 -18.41 -3.63
N GLY A 63 -5.97 -18.44 -2.28
CA GLY A 63 -4.88 -18.89 -1.44
C GLY A 63 -3.77 -17.86 -1.24
N PHE A 64 -4.08 -16.56 -1.34
CA PHE A 64 -3.13 -15.52 -0.96
C PHE A 64 -2.77 -15.66 0.53
N LYS A 65 -1.48 -15.62 0.83
CA LYS A 65 -0.94 -15.80 2.19
C LYS A 65 -1.16 -14.60 3.09
N SER A 66 -1.22 -13.41 2.48
CA SER A 66 -1.41 -12.16 3.20
C SER A 66 -2.16 -11.17 2.32
N VAL A 67 -3.15 -10.51 2.91
CA VAL A 67 -3.88 -9.39 2.34
C VAL A 67 -3.66 -8.18 3.21
N SER A 68 -3.04 -7.15 2.64
CA SER A 68 -2.87 -5.82 3.25
C SER A 68 -3.95 -4.87 2.76
N VAL A 69 -4.31 -3.90 3.59
CA VAL A 69 -5.18 -2.78 3.18
C VAL A 69 -4.50 -1.46 3.47
N ASP A 70 -4.64 -0.53 2.55
CA ASP A 70 -4.05 0.80 2.65
C ASP A 70 -5.13 1.83 2.96
N LEU A 71 -4.88 2.61 4.01
CA LEU A 71 -5.71 3.70 4.49
C LEU A 71 -4.93 5.01 4.45
N ILE A 72 -5.67 6.12 4.36
CA ILE A 72 -5.07 7.46 4.45
C ILE A 72 -5.82 8.27 5.50
N TYR A 73 -5.10 8.81 6.49
CA TYR A 73 -5.67 9.78 7.42
C TYR A 73 -5.30 11.22 7.05
N GLY A 74 -6.17 12.15 7.41
CA GLY A 74 -6.00 13.57 7.08
C GLY A 74 -6.46 13.94 5.68
N LEU A 75 -7.33 13.14 5.05
CA LEU A 75 -7.97 13.44 3.78
C LEU A 75 -8.95 14.61 3.90
N PRO A 76 -9.27 15.33 2.79
CA PRO A 76 -10.29 16.39 2.79
C PRO A 76 -11.62 15.90 3.37
N HIS A 77 -12.24 16.70 4.21
CA HIS A 77 -13.49 16.42 4.94
C HIS A 77 -13.43 15.25 5.93
N GLN A 78 -12.31 14.58 6.08
CA GLN A 78 -12.17 13.55 7.10
C GLN A 78 -12.20 14.17 8.49
N THR A 79 -12.89 13.54 9.41
CA THR A 79 -13.05 13.96 10.81
C THR A 79 -12.66 12.84 11.76
N ALA A 80 -12.49 13.13 13.03
CA ALA A 80 -12.26 12.12 14.06
C ALA A 80 -13.40 11.08 14.12
N GLU A 81 -14.64 11.46 13.80
CA GLU A 81 -15.78 10.53 13.79
C GLU A 81 -15.80 9.68 12.52
N SER A 82 -15.52 10.27 11.34
CA SER A 82 -15.51 9.50 10.09
C SER A 82 -14.38 8.48 10.05
N ILE A 83 -13.19 8.82 10.56
CA ILE A 83 -12.07 7.86 10.63
C ILE A 83 -12.36 6.69 11.56
N LYS A 84 -13.11 6.90 12.67
CA LYS A 84 -13.56 5.81 13.54
C LYS A 84 -14.43 4.82 12.78
N THR A 85 -15.43 5.34 12.06
CA THR A 85 -16.31 4.52 11.22
C THR A 85 -15.54 3.75 10.16
N THR A 86 -14.56 4.39 9.51
CA THR A 86 -13.68 3.74 8.53
C THR A 86 -12.86 2.62 9.17
N ILE A 87 -12.24 2.85 10.32
CA ILE A 87 -11.46 1.83 11.03
C ILE A 87 -12.34 0.63 11.44
N ASP A 88 -13.52 0.86 12.02
CA ASP A 88 -14.42 -0.23 12.38
C ASP A 88 -14.88 -1.03 11.15
N THR A 89 -15.13 -0.36 10.03
CA THR A 89 -15.46 -0.99 8.76
C THR A 89 -14.30 -1.84 8.24
N VAL A 90 -13.09 -1.32 8.25
CA VAL A 90 -11.88 -2.02 7.80
C VAL A 90 -11.57 -3.24 8.68
N LEU A 91 -11.76 -3.13 9.98
CA LEU A 91 -11.58 -4.25 10.91
C LEU A 91 -12.51 -5.43 10.59
N SER A 92 -13.70 -5.16 10.03
CA SER A 92 -14.64 -6.22 9.60
C SER A 92 -14.16 -6.99 8.36
N LEU A 93 -13.20 -6.47 7.60
CA LEU A 93 -12.58 -7.13 6.46
C LEU A 93 -11.51 -8.16 6.86
N ASP A 94 -11.11 -8.17 8.12
CA ASP A 94 -10.15 -9.11 8.70
C ASP A 94 -8.81 -9.19 7.92
N ALA A 95 -8.29 -8.02 7.50
CA ALA A 95 -7.02 -7.93 6.79
C ALA A 95 -5.85 -8.42 7.66
N ASP A 96 -4.81 -8.99 7.05
CA ASP A 96 -3.62 -9.46 7.78
C ASP A 96 -2.71 -8.31 8.17
N ARG A 97 -2.67 -7.28 7.31
CA ARG A 97 -1.86 -6.07 7.50
C ARG A 97 -2.68 -4.83 7.18
N LEU A 98 -2.29 -3.73 7.82
CA LEU A 98 -2.80 -2.39 7.49
C LEU A 98 -1.63 -1.44 7.31
N ALA A 99 -1.74 -0.55 6.32
CA ALA A 99 -0.88 0.61 6.20
C ALA A 99 -1.75 1.86 6.33
N LEU A 100 -1.36 2.77 7.25
CA LEU A 100 -2.11 3.97 7.57
C LEU A 100 -1.27 5.21 7.23
N TYR A 101 -1.39 5.68 5.99
CA TYR A 101 -0.57 6.78 5.48
C TYR A 101 -1.13 8.16 5.85
N HIS A 102 -0.23 9.11 6.07
CA HIS A 102 -0.58 10.51 6.17
C HIS A 102 -0.87 11.12 4.79
N TYR A 103 -1.99 11.83 4.65
CA TYR A 103 -2.28 12.57 3.43
C TYR A 103 -1.28 13.71 3.22
N ALA A 104 -0.50 13.64 2.15
CA ALA A 104 0.41 14.68 1.71
C ALA A 104 -0.23 15.55 0.62
N HIS A 105 -0.57 16.80 0.95
CA HIS A 105 -1.13 17.74 -0.01
C HIS A 105 -0.02 18.45 -0.79
N LEU A 106 0.26 18.00 -2.02
CA LEU A 106 1.35 18.45 -2.88
C LEU A 106 0.84 18.81 -4.29
N PRO A 107 -0.05 19.81 -4.44
CA PRO A 107 -0.70 20.14 -5.72
C PRO A 107 0.26 20.67 -6.79
N HIS A 108 1.46 21.10 -6.40
CA HIS A 108 2.52 21.50 -7.33
C HIS A 108 3.17 20.28 -8.01
N ILE A 109 3.16 19.11 -7.37
CA ILE A 109 3.67 17.84 -7.92
C ILE A 109 2.53 17.05 -8.56
N PHE A 110 1.42 16.86 -7.83
CA PHE A 110 0.30 16.04 -8.25
C PHE A 110 -0.86 16.90 -8.77
N LYS A 111 -0.95 17.00 -10.09
CA LYS A 111 -1.99 17.81 -10.75
C LYS A 111 -3.43 17.52 -10.30
N PRO A 112 -3.86 16.26 -10.05
CA PRO A 112 -5.21 15.99 -9.55
C PRO A 112 -5.54 16.67 -8.22
N GLN A 113 -4.54 16.85 -7.33
CA GLN A 113 -4.72 17.50 -6.03
C GLN A 113 -5.05 19.00 -6.13
N ARG A 114 -4.87 19.62 -7.29
CA ARG A 114 -5.26 21.03 -7.53
C ARG A 114 -6.77 21.27 -7.46
N ARG A 115 -7.56 20.21 -7.54
CA ARG A 115 -9.03 20.25 -7.43
C ARG A 115 -9.53 20.11 -6.00
N ILE A 116 -8.66 19.78 -5.06
CA ILE A 116 -8.99 19.60 -3.67
C ILE A 116 -9.10 20.96 -3.00
N ASP A 117 -10.20 21.18 -2.29
CA ASP A 117 -10.38 22.34 -1.44
C ASP A 117 -9.42 22.22 -0.24
N THR A 118 -8.47 23.14 -0.17
CA THR A 118 -7.46 23.16 0.92
C THR A 118 -8.07 23.45 2.28
N GLU A 119 -9.17 24.21 2.34
CA GLU A 119 -9.87 24.51 3.58
C GLU A 119 -10.61 23.28 4.15
N ALA A 120 -10.86 22.28 3.31
CA ALA A 120 -11.46 21.02 3.72
C ALA A 120 -10.44 20.01 4.29
N VAL A 121 -9.14 20.29 4.18
CA VAL A 121 -8.08 19.43 4.70
C VAL A 121 -7.93 19.66 6.21
N PRO A 122 -8.02 18.61 7.06
CA PRO A 122 -7.89 18.75 8.52
C PRO A 122 -6.57 19.39 8.93
N GLY A 123 -6.62 20.17 10.01
CA GLY A 123 -5.44 20.77 10.62
C GLY A 123 -4.49 19.76 11.26
N SER A 124 -3.32 20.22 11.68
CA SER A 124 -2.28 19.34 12.25
C SER A 124 -2.71 18.66 13.54
N GLU A 125 -3.45 19.35 14.41
CA GLU A 125 -3.98 18.78 15.65
C GLU A 125 -5.01 17.69 15.38
N GLU A 126 -5.97 17.94 14.48
CA GLU A 126 -6.98 16.96 14.10
C GLU A 126 -6.34 15.70 13.47
N LYS A 127 -5.31 15.87 12.65
CA LYS A 127 -4.55 14.74 12.07
C LYS A 127 -3.82 13.94 13.13
N LEU A 128 -3.26 14.61 14.13
CA LEU A 128 -2.61 13.93 15.25
C LEU A 128 -3.60 13.13 16.07
N ASP A 129 -4.78 13.69 16.36
CA ASP A 129 -5.86 13.00 17.08
C ASP A 129 -6.35 11.76 16.29
N MET A 130 -6.51 11.88 14.97
CA MET A 130 -6.88 10.76 14.10
C MET A 130 -5.82 9.64 14.16
N LEU A 131 -4.55 10.00 14.02
CA LEU A 131 -3.44 9.03 14.10
C LEU A 131 -3.42 8.32 15.45
N GLN A 132 -3.51 9.08 16.53
CA GLN A 132 -3.48 8.55 17.90
C GLN A 132 -4.64 7.58 18.13
N TYR A 133 -5.85 7.96 17.70
CA TYR A 133 -7.01 7.08 17.75
C TYR A 133 -6.79 5.78 16.97
N CYS A 134 -6.31 5.88 15.72
CA CYS A 134 -6.07 4.71 14.88
C CYS A 134 -5.04 3.76 15.50
N VAL A 135 -3.90 4.29 15.97
CA VAL A 135 -2.85 3.49 16.62
C VAL A 135 -3.40 2.78 17.85
N GLN A 136 -4.11 3.51 18.72
CA GLN A 136 -4.69 2.92 19.93
C GLN A 136 -5.72 1.84 19.58
N THR A 137 -6.67 2.14 18.69
CA THR A 137 -7.75 1.21 18.34
C THR A 137 -7.21 -0.05 17.68
N LEU A 138 -6.30 0.07 16.71
CA LEU A 138 -5.72 -1.09 16.04
C LEU A 138 -4.93 -1.98 17.02
N THR A 139 -4.19 -1.37 17.94
CA THR A 139 -3.45 -2.10 18.97
C THR A 139 -4.40 -2.81 19.96
N GLU A 140 -5.45 -2.14 20.42
CA GLU A 140 -6.47 -2.74 21.30
C GLU A 140 -7.23 -3.88 20.61
N ARG A 141 -7.36 -3.83 19.28
CA ARG A 141 -7.97 -4.91 18.46
C ARG A 141 -6.98 -6.02 18.10
N GLY A 142 -5.77 -5.99 18.66
CA GLY A 142 -4.78 -7.07 18.59
C GLY A 142 -3.79 -6.97 17.45
N TYR A 143 -3.79 -5.89 16.66
CA TYR A 143 -2.73 -5.66 15.69
C TYR A 143 -1.45 -5.21 16.38
N VAL A 144 -0.32 -5.68 15.88
CA VAL A 144 1.01 -5.25 16.30
C VAL A 144 1.42 -4.05 15.46
N PHE A 145 1.83 -2.96 16.12
CA PHE A 145 2.44 -1.82 15.43
C PHE A 145 3.86 -2.20 14.98
N ILE A 146 4.05 -2.35 13.68
CA ILE A 146 5.33 -2.78 13.10
C ILE A 146 6.33 -1.62 13.05
N GLY A 147 5.81 -0.42 12.79
CA GLY A 147 6.59 0.81 12.72
C GLY A 147 6.07 1.72 11.62
N MET A 148 6.40 3.01 11.72
CA MET A 148 5.92 4.07 10.84
C MET A 148 4.40 4.01 10.64
N ASP A 149 3.93 3.47 9.54
CA ASP A 149 2.53 3.48 9.14
C ASP A 149 1.91 2.07 9.13
N HIS A 150 2.66 1.03 9.57
CA HIS A 150 2.29 -0.36 9.34
C HIS A 150 1.87 -1.09 10.61
N PHE A 151 0.82 -1.91 10.45
CA PHE A 151 0.29 -2.81 11.46
C PHE A 151 0.12 -4.19 10.85
N ALA A 152 0.28 -5.24 11.67
CA ALA A 152 0.08 -6.61 11.24
C ALA A 152 -0.54 -7.45 12.35
N LYS A 153 -1.23 -8.54 11.99
CA LYS A 153 -1.71 -9.51 12.97
C LYS A 153 -0.54 -10.13 13.74
N PRO A 154 -0.74 -10.61 14.98
CA PRO A 154 0.34 -11.15 15.82
C PRO A 154 1.06 -12.37 15.21
N ASP A 155 0.36 -13.16 14.41
CA ASP A 155 0.85 -14.34 13.71
C ASP A 155 1.41 -14.05 12.31
N ASP A 156 1.35 -12.79 11.85
CA ASP A 156 1.98 -12.36 10.60
C ASP A 156 3.52 -12.41 10.74
N GLU A 157 4.18 -12.75 9.64
CA GLU A 157 5.64 -12.86 9.61
C GLU A 157 6.37 -11.56 9.97
N LEU A 158 5.79 -10.37 9.69
CA LEU A 158 6.38 -9.09 10.09
C LEU A 158 6.36 -8.91 11.61
N SER A 159 5.28 -9.32 12.27
CA SER A 159 5.14 -9.29 13.72
C SER A 159 6.12 -10.26 14.39
N ILE A 160 6.28 -11.44 13.82
CA ILE A 160 7.26 -12.43 14.26
C ILE A 160 8.68 -11.89 14.08
N ALA A 161 9.00 -11.36 12.90
CA ALA A 161 10.31 -10.80 12.61
C ALA A 161 10.67 -9.61 13.50
N LEU A 162 9.69 -8.75 13.82
CA LEU A 162 9.88 -7.64 14.76
C LEU A 162 10.24 -8.18 16.15
N LYS A 163 9.51 -9.17 16.64
CA LYS A 163 9.73 -9.78 17.96
C LYS A 163 11.09 -10.49 18.05
N GLU A 164 11.50 -11.14 16.98
CA GLU A 164 12.75 -11.91 16.92
C GLU A 164 13.96 -11.08 16.49
N GLY A 165 13.76 -9.80 16.10
CA GLY A 165 14.83 -8.85 15.82
C GLY A 165 15.46 -8.96 14.43
N PHE A 166 14.80 -9.61 13.46
CA PHE A 166 15.27 -9.69 12.07
C PHE A 166 14.38 -8.96 11.05
N LEU A 167 13.43 -8.14 11.54
CA LEU A 167 12.63 -7.28 10.66
C LEU A 167 13.54 -6.35 9.86
N GLN A 168 13.32 -6.30 8.56
CA GLN A 168 14.06 -5.44 7.64
C GLN A 168 13.11 -4.42 7.01
N ARG A 169 13.69 -3.35 6.49
CA ARG A 169 12.97 -2.35 5.71
C ARG A 169 13.76 -1.99 4.45
N ASN A 170 13.09 -2.06 3.32
CA ASN A 170 13.60 -1.55 2.06
C ASN A 170 12.77 -0.33 1.60
N PHE A 171 13.01 0.18 0.39
CA PHE A 171 12.28 1.33 -0.15
C PHE A 171 10.80 1.05 -0.46
N GLN A 172 10.38 -0.21 -0.51
CA GLN A 172 8.96 -0.59 -0.70
C GLN A 172 8.22 -0.81 0.61
N GLY A 173 8.92 -0.97 1.73
CA GLY A 173 8.29 -1.20 3.03
C GLY A 173 9.03 -2.22 3.88
N TYR A 174 8.30 -2.87 4.78
CA TYR A 174 8.85 -3.88 5.67
C TYR A 174 8.91 -5.26 5.01
N SER A 175 9.98 -6.00 5.28
CA SER A 175 10.24 -7.33 4.75
C SER A 175 10.99 -8.19 5.76
N THR A 176 10.89 -9.50 5.61
CA THR A 176 11.70 -10.50 6.34
C THR A 176 12.88 -10.99 5.52
N TYR A 177 13.08 -10.47 4.30
CA TYR A 177 14.09 -10.90 3.34
C TYR A 177 15.13 -9.81 3.08
N ALA A 178 16.13 -9.70 3.98
CA ALA A 178 17.17 -8.68 3.90
C ALA A 178 18.03 -8.78 2.62
N ASP A 179 18.38 -9.98 2.23
CA ASP A 179 19.40 -10.28 1.20
C ASP A 179 18.81 -10.70 -0.15
N CYS A 180 17.48 -10.56 -0.32
CA CYS A 180 16.86 -10.91 -1.59
C CYS A 180 16.92 -9.77 -2.59
N ASP A 181 17.15 -10.13 -3.84
CA ASP A 181 16.92 -9.22 -4.97
C ASP A 181 15.42 -8.93 -5.10
N LEU A 182 15.11 -7.71 -5.51
CA LEU A 182 13.75 -7.26 -5.78
C LEU A 182 13.60 -7.03 -7.28
N ILE A 183 12.86 -7.91 -7.94
CA ILE A 183 12.49 -7.76 -9.35
C ILE A 183 11.17 -7.02 -9.42
N ALA A 184 11.19 -5.80 -9.96
CA ALA A 184 10.02 -4.96 -10.09
C ALA A 184 9.42 -5.05 -11.49
N ILE A 185 8.12 -5.30 -11.56
CA ILE A 185 7.36 -5.41 -12.80
C ILE A 185 6.28 -4.32 -12.81
N GLY A 186 6.10 -3.70 -13.96
CA GLY A 186 5.09 -2.66 -14.17
C GLY A 186 5.68 -1.27 -14.33
N VAL A 187 4.80 -0.34 -14.66
CA VAL A 187 5.11 1.09 -14.86
C VAL A 187 5.60 1.71 -13.56
N SER A 188 6.64 2.55 -13.65
CA SER A 188 7.27 3.25 -12.52
C SER A 188 7.89 2.39 -11.41
N SER A 189 7.79 1.08 -11.48
CA SER A 189 8.28 0.18 -10.44
C SER A 189 9.80 0.26 -10.27
N ILE A 190 10.26 0.05 -9.03
CA ILE A 190 11.67 0.14 -8.67
C ILE A 190 12.17 -1.23 -8.23
N GLY A 191 13.21 -1.74 -8.89
CA GLY A 191 13.89 -2.97 -8.54
C GLY A 191 15.25 -2.73 -7.89
N LYS A 192 15.74 -3.76 -7.19
CA LYS A 192 17.10 -3.80 -6.63
C LYS A 192 17.68 -5.18 -6.95
N ILE A 193 18.77 -5.23 -7.68
CA ILE A 193 19.52 -6.46 -7.96
C ILE A 193 20.97 -6.23 -7.56
N GLY A 194 21.42 -6.98 -6.57
CA GLY A 194 22.73 -6.77 -5.95
C GLY A 194 22.89 -5.32 -5.45
N SER A 195 23.87 -4.61 -5.99
CA SER A 195 24.16 -3.20 -5.67
C SER A 195 23.52 -2.20 -6.64
N THR A 196 22.60 -2.62 -7.50
CA THR A 196 22.01 -1.76 -8.53
C THR A 196 20.51 -1.58 -8.28
N TYR A 197 20.08 -0.31 -8.26
CA TYR A 197 18.67 0.05 -8.33
C TYR A 197 18.29 0.42 -9.75
N SER A 198 17.08 0.06 -10.17
CA SER A 198 16.51 0.45 -11.46
C SER A 198 15.08 0.91 -11.30
N GLN A 199 14.64 1.87 -12.11
CA GLN A 199 13.25 2.30 -12.17
C GLN A 199 12.75 2.20 -13.60
N ASN A 200 11.60 1.54 -13.76
CA ASN A 200 10.93 1.41 -15.03
C ASN A 200 10.31 2.74 -15.49
N GLU A 201 9.98 2.79 -16.79
CA GLU A 201 9.27 3.91 -17.40
C GLU A 201 8.00 4.26 -16.62
N ARG A 202 7.69 5.57 -16.56
CA ARG A 202 6.52 6.11 -15.87
C ARG A 202 5.31 6.27 -16.77
N ASP A 203 5.56 6.36 -18.06
CA ASP A 203 4.54 6.42 -19.10
C ASP A 203 4.24 5.00 -19.57
N ILE A 204 2.95 4.66 -19.67
CA ILE A 204 2.53 3.30 -20.00
C ILE A 204 2.85 2.94 -21.45
N ASP A 205 2.74 3.90 -22.37
CA ASP A 205 3.01 3.66 -23.78
C ASP A 205 4.51 3.47 -24.01
N ALA A 206 5.37 4.27 -23.35
CA ALA A 206 6.81 4.10 -23.36
C ALA A 206 7.24 2.76 -22.75
N TYR A 207 6.59 2.34 -21.65
CA TYR A 207 6.83 1.05 -21.01
C TYR A 207 6.56 -0.11 -21.98
N TYR A 208 5.40 -0.14 -22.62
CA TYR A 208 5.07 -1.20 -23.58
C TYR A 208 5.89 -1.14 -24.84
N ALA A 209 6.19 0.06 -25.36
CA ALA A 209 7.07 0.20 -26.55
C ALA A 209 8.47 -0.39 -26.32
N ALA A 210 9.03 -0.22 -25.11
CA ALA A 210 10.31 -0.85 -24.76
C ALA A 210 10.20 -2.39 -24.73
N LEU A 211 9.14 -2.94 -24.12
CA LEU A 211 8.92 -4.39 -24.07
C LEU A 211 8.71 -4.99 -25.46
N ASP A 212 7.90 -4.34 -26.30
CA ASP A 212 7.63 -4.78 -27.67
C ASP A 212 8.91 -4.77 -28.53
N ALA A 213 9.84 -3.86 -28.24
CA ALA A 213 11.17 -3.82 -28.85
C ALA A 213 12.16 -4.85 -28.25
N GLY A 214 11.73 -5.65 -27.27
CA GLY A 214 12.58 -6.65 -26.61
C GLY A 214 13.58 -6.06 -25.60
N HIS A 215 13.35 -4.83 -25.14
CA HIS A 215 14.20 -4.15 -24.17
C HIS A 215 13.56 -4.14 -22.77
N LEU A 216 14.41 -4.09 -21.73
CA LEU A 216 13.93 -3.77 -20.38
C LEU A 216 13.44 -2.30 -20.35
N PRO A 217 12.25 -2.02 -19.80
CA PRO A 217 11.66 -0.70 -19.82
C PRO A 217 12.25 0.20 -18.72
N ILE A 218 13.57 0.23 -18.60
CA ILE A 218 14.29 0.96 -17.56
C ILE A 218 14.51 2.40 -18.01
N MET A 219 13.92 3.35 -17.29
CA MET A 219 14.10 4.78 -17.50
C MET A 219 15.41 5.29 -16.87
N ARG A 220 15.79 4.76 -15.72
CA ARG A 220 17.00 5.15 -14.98
C ARG A 220 17.47 4.05 -14.05
N GLY A 221 18.76 4.09 -13.73
CA GLY A 221 19.38 3.20 -12.75
C GLY A 221 20.36 3.95 -11.86
N TYR A 222 20.68 3.36 -10.73
CA TYR A 222 21.69 3.83 -9.80
C TYR A 222 22.50 2.67 -9.27
N GLN A 223 23.82 2.73 -9.42
CA GLN A 223 24.74 1.75 -8.86
C GLN A 223 25.30 2.27 -7.55
N LEU A 224 25.15 1.52 -6.46
CA LEU A 224 25.74 1.83 -5.17
C LEU A 224 27.26 1.79 -5.27
N ASN A 225 27.93 2.80 -4.74
CA ASN A 225 29.36 2.83 -4.55
C ASN A 225 29.75 2.18 -3.20
N GLN A 226 31.05 2.11 -2.89
CA GLN A 226 31.51 1.51 -1.63
C GLN A 226 31.01 2.23 -0.38
N ASP A 227 30.88 3.55 -0.41
CA ASP A 227 30.36 4.32 0.73
C ASP A 227 28.86 4.09 0.95
N ASP A 228 28.10 3.91 -0.14
CA ASP A 228 26.68 3.57 -0.09
C ASP A 228 26.45 2.18 0.50
N LEU A 229 27.38 1.23 0.28
CA LEU A 229 27.28 -0.14 0.79
C LEU A 229 27.66 -0.26 2.27
N LEU A 230 28.37 0.74 2.82
CA LEU A 230 28.79 0.78 4.24
C LEU A 230 27.77 1.45 5.16
N ARG A 231 26.74 2.08 4.61
CA ARG A 231 25.66 2.79 5.34
C ARG A 231 24.41 1.95 5.46
#